data_e0a27a5ac9842f60537e8c960c4ebac7
#
_entry.id   e0a27a5ac9842f60537e8c960c4ebac7
#
_cell.length_a   1.000
_cell.length_b   1.000
_cell.length_c   1.000
_cell.angle_alpha   90.00
_cell.angle_beta   90.00
_cell.angle_gamma   90.00
#
_symmetry.space_group_name_H-M   'P 1'
#
loop_
_entity.id
_entity.type
_entity.pdbx_description
1 polymer ?
#
loop_
_entity_poly.entity_id
_entity_poly.type
_entity_poly.pdbx_seq_one_letter_code
_entity_poly.pdbx_strand_id
1 'polypeptide(L)'
;MRRTLELLKNGGTGSLSEHKSHGWIRLMFENWNSLGIGTQSWKLDRLNYLIKHLRIDVVAGCESQCNWSMVDKQNHFLALLAPGTATKGVTAHNKTENIQKDQAGGTAIVGIGRICDNISCKGADHTGLGRWAWLRLGKGNTSTRVISSYLPHKPGRTQTRAKLLWTYRVGTTITLL
;
A
#
# COMPACT_ATOMS: atom_id res chain seq x y z
N MET A 1 5.44 -0.91 20.81
CA MET A 1 5.67 -2.01 19.86
C MET A 1 4.92 -3.30 20.23
N ARG A 2 5.05 -3.87 21.45
CA ARG A 2 4.30 -5.06 21.91
C ARG A 2 2.77 -4.92 21.78
N ARG A 3 2.18 -3.77 22.12
CA ARG A 3 0.73 -3.50 22.03
C ARG A 3 0.17 -3.61 20.59
N THR A 4 0.94 -3.28 19.57
CA THR A 4 0.49 -3.36 18.16
C THR A 4 0.40 -4.81 17.69
N LEU A 5 1.29 -5.68 18.16
CA LEU A 5 1.26 -7.12 17.87
C LEU A 5 0.08 -7.83 18.57
N GLU A 6 -0.26 -7.43 19.80
CA GLU A 6 -1.43 -7.96 20.51
C GLU A 6 -2.75 -7.53 19.87
N LEU A 7 -2.85 -6.29 19.37
CA LEU A 7 -4.02 -5.83 18.63
C LEU A 7 -4.20 -6.57 17.29
N LEU A 8 -3.12 -6.96 16.63
CA LEU A 8 -3.17 -7.79 15.41
C LEU A 8 -3.56 -9.24 15.74
N LYS A 9 -3.22 -9.75 16.92
CA LYS A 9 -3.62 -11.09 17.36
C LYS A 9 -5.09 -11.16 17.81
N ASN A 10 -5.62 -10.09 18.38
CA ASN A 10 -6.92 -10.07 19.03
C ASN A 10 -8.06 -9.45 18.23
N GLY A 11 -7.81 -8.90 17.04
CA GLY A 11 -8.79 -8.12 16.29
C GLY A 11 -9.12 -8.61 14.87
N GLY A 12 -8.61 -9.75 14.45
CA GLY A 12 -8.83 -10.24 13.09
C GLY A 12 -9.47 -11.62 13.07
N THR A 13 -10.48 -11.81 12.25
CA THR A 13 -11.14 -13.09 11.94
C THR A 13 -10.26 -14.03 11.11
N GLY A 14 -8.94 -13.97 11.23
CA GLY A 14 -8.01 -14.85 10.55
C GLY A 14 -6.72 -14.99 11.35
N SER A 15 -6.25 -16.21 11.60
CA SER A 15 -4.93 -16.42 12.16
C SER A 15 -3.90 -15.90 11.15
N LEU A 16 -3.12 -14.89 11.53
CA LEU A 16 -1.89 -14.53 10.83
C LEU A 16 -0.90 -15.68 11.02
N SER A 17 -0.99 -16.68 10.16
CA SER A 17 -0.01 -17.74 10.09
C SER A 17 1.36 -17.11 9.84
N GLU A 18 2.33 -17.33 10.74
CA GLU A 18 3.71 -16.88 10.55
C GLU A 18 4.32 -17.52 9.31
N HIS A 19 3.83 -18.66 8.90
CA HIS A 19 4.25 -19.37 7.70
C HIS A 19 3.40 -18.98 6.48
N LYS A 20 4.03 -18.32 5.52
CA LYS A 20 3.45 -18.11 4.19
C LYS A 20 3.67 -19.36 3.36
N SER A 21 2.58 -20.02 2.94
CA SER A 21 2.65 -21.18 2.06
C SER A 21 3.26 -20.83 0.70
N HIS A 22 3.97 -21.79 0.10
CA HIS A 22 4.55 -21.62 -1.22
C HIS A 22 3.44 -21.30 -2.26
N GLY A 23 3.71 -20.34 -3.13
CA GLY A 23 2.73 -19.90 -4.16
C GLY A 23 1.68 -18.89 -3.68
N TRP A 24 1.69 -18.52 -2.39
CA TRP A 24 0.79 -17.51 -1.86
C TRP A 24 1.43 -16.11 -1.88
N ILE A 25 0.61 -15.10 -2.20
CA ILE A 25 0.97 -13.69 -2.12
C ILE A 25 0.29 -13.10 -0.91
N ARG A 26 1.04 -12.40 -0.07
CA ARG A 26 0.52 -11.70 1.10
C ARG A 26 0.36 -10.22 0.79
N LEU A 27 -0.88 -9.76 0.83
CA LEU A 27 -1.26 -8.37 0.59
C LEU A 27 -1.52 -7.68 1.92
N MET A 28 -1.06 -6.46 2.07
CA MET A 28 -1.41 -5.58 3.17
C MET A 28 -2.04 -4.31 2.61
N PHE A 29 -3.19 -3.94 3.13
CA PHE A 29 -3.83 -2.66 2.84
C PHE A 29 -3.96 -1.84 4.12
N GLU A 30 -3.66 -0.56 4.05
CA GLU A 30 -3.76 0.35 5.19
C GLU A 30 -4.18 1.77 4.77
N ASN A 31 -5.09 2.37 5.54
CA ASN A 31 -5.28 3.82 5.50
C ASN A 31 -4.18 4.45 6.37
N TRP A 32 -3.29 5.20 5.75
CA TRP A 32 -2.13 5.77 6.45
C TRP A 32 -2.47 7.01 7.24
N ASN A 33 -3.54 7.72 6.86
CA ASN A 33 -3.92 8.99 7.50
C ASN A 33 -2.68 9.88 7.74
N SER A 34 -2.08 10.36 6.65
CA SER A 34 -0.77 11.00 6.58
C SER A 34 0.40 10.04 6.84
N LEU A 35 1.14 9.70 5.80
CA LEU A 35 2.31 8.81 5.94
C LEU A 35 3.50 9.52 6.59
N GLY A 36 3.56 10.83 6.45
CA GLY A 36 4.74 11.63 6.74
C GLY A 36 5.80 11.48 5.65
N ILE A 37 6.63 12.49 5.48
CA ILE A 37 7.73 12.47 4.52
C ILE A 37 9.03 12.53 5.29
N GLY A 38 9.95 11.59 4.97
CA GLY A 38 11.28 11.56 5.51
C GLY A 38 11.61 10.29 6.28
N THR A 39 12.88 10.17 6.64
CA THR A 39 13.47 8.99 7.28
C THR A 39 13.04 8.77 8.72
N GLN A 40 12.40 9.74 9.35
CA GLN A 40 11.97 9.67 10.77
C GLN A 40 10.47 9.40 10.95
N SER A 41 9.80 8.86 9.93
CA SER A 41 8.38 8.54 10.04
C SER A 41 8.19 7.23 10.80
N TRP A 42 7.67 7.30 12.02
CA TRP A 42 7.31 6.10 12.80
C TRP A 42 6.32 5.16 12.08
N LYS A 43 5.52 5.73 11.17
CA LYS A 43 4.58 4.94 10.34
C LYS A 43 5.34 4.11 9.30
N LEU A 44 6.37 4.68 8.70
CA LEU A 44 7.24 3.98 7.77
C LEU A 44 8.03 2.88 8.48
N ASP A 45 8.57 3.17 9.67
CA ASP A 45 9.26 2.17 10.49
C ASP A 45 8.33 1.00 10.85
N ARG A 46 7.10 1.32 11.24
CA ARG A 46 6.06 0.32 11.51
C ARG A 46 5.74 -0.51 10.26
N LEU A 47 5.60 0.12 9.09
CA LEU A 47 5.37 -0.58 7.82
C LEU A 47 6.53 -1.53 7.51
N ASN A 48 7.76 -1.04 7.59
CA ASN A 48 8.97 -1.84 7.35
C ASN A 48 9.06 -3.03 8.31
N TYR A 49 8.74 -2.80 9.58
CA TYR A 49 8.64 -3.88 10.57
C TYR A 49 7.60 -4.94 10.17
N LEU A 50 6.37 -4.52 9.82
CA LEU A 50 5.30 -5.44 9.42
C LEU A 50 5.64 -6.20 8.14
N ILE A 51 6.21 -5.53 7.14
CA ILE A 51 6.66 -6.16 5.90
C ILE A 51 7.63 -7.31 6.19
N LYS A 52 8.63 -7.05 7.00
CA LYS A 52 9.65 -8.03 7.37
C LYS A 52 9.07 -9.21 8.16
N HIS A 53 8.32 -8.93 9.21
CA HIS A 53 7.82 -9.96 10.13
C HIS A 53 6.65 -10.77 9.55
N LEU A 54 5.78 -10.14 8.79
CA LEU A 54 4.65 -10.80 8.16
C LEU A 54 4.94 -11.27 6.73
N ARG A 55 6.16 -11.06 6.22
CA ARG A 55 6.57 -11.44 4.86
C ARG A 55 5.59 -10.93 3.81
N ILE A 56 5.24 -9.64 3.89
CA ILE A 56 4.32 -8.98 2.96
C ILE A 56 4.96 -8.87 1.58
N ASP A 57 4.23 -9.25 0.54
CA ASP A 57 4.66 -9.16 -0.84
C ASP A 57 4.17 -7.89 -1.54
N VAL A 58 2.99 -7.41 -1.15
CA VAL A 58 2.40 -6.19 -1.72
C VAL A 58 1.84 -5.34 -0.59
N VAL A 59 2.23 -4.09 -0.57
CA VAL A 59 1.65 -3.05 0.29
C VAL A 59 0.81 -2.13 -0.58
N ALA A 60 -0.43 -1.93 -0.18
CA ALA A 60 -1.33 -0.96 -0.77
C ALA A 60 -1.85 -0.03 0.31
N GLY A 61 -1.98 1.23 0.01
CA GLY A 61 -2.50 2.17 0.99
C GLY A 61 -3.06 3.44 0.39
N CYS A 62 -3.84 4.13 1.19
CA CYS A 62 -4.47 5.39 0.85
C CYS A 62 -4.25 6.44 1.93
N GLU A 63 -4.65 7.67 1.63
CA GLU A 63 -4.45 8.84 2.49
C GLU A 63 -2.98 9.07 2.87
N SER A 64 -2.09 8.95 1.88
CA SER A 64 -0.68 9.28 2.11
C SER A 64 -0.47 10.75 2.47
N GLN A 65 -1.37 11.61 2.03
CA GLN A 65 -1.37 13.07 2.22
C GLN A 65 -0.04 13.71 1.78
N CYS A 66 0.57 13.16 0.75
CA CYS A 66 1.91 13.50 0.33
C CYS A 66 1.93 13.84 -1.15
N ASN A 67 2.52 14.97 -1.48
CA ASN A 67 2.84 15.31 -2.87
C ASN A 67 4.17 14.66 -3.28
N TRP A 68 4.09 13.49 -3.87
CA TRP A 68 5.26 12.71 -4.24
C TRP A 68 6.17 13.39 -5.27
N SER A 69 5.67 14.37 -6.03
CA SER A 69 6.49 15.12 -6.99
C SER A 69 7.46 16.10 -6.32
N MET A 70 7.21 16.45 -5.06
CA MET A 70 8.04 17.36 -4.27
C MET A 70 8.99 16.61 -3.32
N VAL A 71 9.02 15.29 -3.39
CA VAL A 71 9.86 14.45 -2.54
C VAL A 71 11.06 13.97 -3.32
N ASP A 72 12.24 14.20 -2.81
CA ASP A 72 13.49 13.70 -3.40
C ASP A 72 13.46 12.19 -3.56
N LYS A 73 14.11 11.68 -4.60
CA LYS A 73 14.13 10.24 -4.91
C LYS A 73 14.55 9.38 -3.74
N GLN A 74 15.55 9.81 -2.97
CA GLN A 74 16.07 9.09 -1.80
C GLN A 74 15.09 9.07 -0.62
N ASN A 75 14.22 10.07 -0.51
CA ASN A 75 13.20 10.20 0.54
C ASN A 75 11.81 9.74 0.06
N HIS A 76 11.72 9.29 -1.19
CA HIS A 76 10.47 8.81 -1.75
C HIS A 76 10.06 7.48 -1.11
N PHE A 77 8.77 7.30 -0.90
CA PHE A 77 8.19 6.10 -0.28
C PHE A 77 8.76 4.79 -0.85
N LEU A 78 8.89 4.71 -2.19
CA LEU A 78 9.41 3.52 -2.85
C LEU A 78 10.88 3.23 -2.49
N ALA A 79 11.67 4.24 -2.17
CA ALA A 79 13.07 4.07 -1.78
C ALA A 79 13.22 3.69 -0.30
N LEU A 80 12.31 4.17 0.54
CA LEU A 80 12.35 3.97 1.99
C LEU A 80 11.61 2.70 2.45
N LEU A 81 10.75 2.15 1.60
CA LEU A 81 10.00 0.94 1.92
C LEU A 81 10.89 -0.29 1.73
N ALA A 82 10.92 -1.17 2.72
CA ALA A 82 11.68 -2.43 2.73
C ALA A 82 13.16 -2.25 2.37
N PRO A 83 13.96 -1.50 3.15
CA PRO A 83 15.37 -1.23 2.87
C PRO A 83 16.15 -2.52 2.58
N GLY A 84 17.00 -2.49 1.55
CA GLY A 84 17.78 -3.65 1.12
C GLY A 84 17.00 -4.71 0.32
N THR A 85 15.73 -4.47 0.04
CA THR A 85 14.88 -5.38 -0.73
C THR A 85 14.37 -4.65 -2.00
N ALA A 86 14.29 -5.37 -3.12
CA ALA A 86 13.76 -4.80 -4.36
C ALA A 86 12.30 -4.33 -4.16
N THR A 87 12.00 -3.14 -4.64
CA THR A 87 10.64 -2.57 -4.64
C THR A 87 10.24 -2.12 -6.04
N LYS A 88 9.00 -2.35 -6.42
CA LYS A 88 8.42 -1.89 -7.69
C LYS A 88 6.98 -1.49 -7.47
N GLY A 89 6.67 -0.24 -7.71
CA GLY A 89 5.33 0.27 -7.40
C GLY A 89 5.00 1.56 -8.12
N VAL A 90 3.90 2.16 -7.68
CA VAL A 90 3.44 3.45 -8.14
C VAL A 90 2.75 4.19 -7.00
N THR A 91 2.94 5.49 -6.98
CA THR A 91 2.27 6.43 -6.09
C THR A 91 1.39 7.36 -6.91
N ALA A 92 0.26 7.73 -6.38
CA ALA A 92 -0.62 8.74 -6.93
C ALA A 92 -0.85 9.83 -5.86
N HIS A 93 -0.87 11.08 -6.29
CA HIS A 93 -1.12 12.22 -5.42
C HIS A 93 -2.04 13.21 -6.11
N ASN A 94 -2.64 14.11 -5.34
CA ASN A 94 -3.45 15.17 -5.88
C ASN A 94 -2.56 16.19 -6.60
N LYS A 95 -2.86 16.49 -7.87
CA LYS A 95 -2.15 17.45 -8.71
C LYS A 95 -2.97 18.72 -8.95
N THR A 96 -4.21 18.75 -8.50
CA THR A 96 -5.24 19.69 -8.98
C THR A 96 -5.17 20.96 -8.23
N GLU A 97 -4.51 21.54 -7.59
CA GLU A 97 -4.52 22.87 -6.98
C GLU A 97 -3.45 23.01 -5.88
N ASN A 98 -2.90 24.19 -5.75
CA ASN A 98 -1.96 24.60 -4.72
C ASN A 98 -0.97 23.49 -4.34
N ILE A 99 0.06 23.31 -5.15
CA ILE A 99 1.13 22.35 -4.96
C ILE A 99 1.77 22.57 -3.58
N GLN A 100 1.24 21.87 -2.59
CA GLN A 100 1.79 21.83 -1.24
C GLN A 100 2.43 20.47 -0.99
N LYS A 101 3.37 20.44 -0.07
CA LYS A 101 4.04 19.21 0.34
C LYS A 101 3.04 18.21 0.94
N ASP A 102 2.13 18.71 1.77
CA ASP A 102 1.07 17.95 2.41
C ASP A 102 -0.25 18.18 1.67
N GLN A 103 -0.85 17.13 1.15
CA GLN A 103 -2.07 17.19 0.34
C GLN A 103 -3.09 16.17 0.82
N ALA A 104 -4.38 16.52 0.72
CA ALA A 104 -5.45 15.56 0.99
C ALA A 104 -5.44 14.39 -0.01
N GLY A 105 -5.69 13.19 0.46
CA GLY A 105 -5.75 11.98 -0.35
C GLY A 105 -4.38 11.34 -0.61
N GLY A 106 -4.20 10.82 -1.80
CA GLY A 106 -3.02 10.09 -2.23
C GLY A 106 -3.10 8.59 -1.95
N THR A 107 -2.70 7.80 -2.96
CA THR A 107 -2.65 6.35 -2.89
C THR A 107 -1.29 5.84 -3.32
N ALA A 108 -0.92 4.67 -2.84
CA ALA A 108 0.25 3.97 -3.35
C ALA A 108 0.03 2.46 -3.33
N ILE A 109 0.73 1.76 -4.23
CA ILE A 109 0.79 0.31 -4.23
C ILE A 109 2.18 -0.14 -4.66
N VAL A 110 2.76 -1.05 -3.89
CA VAL A 110 4.16 -1.46 -4.04
C VAL A 110 4.30 -2.96 -3.85
N GLY A 111 4.91 -3.61 -4.82
CA GLY A 111 5.42 -4.98 -4.69
C GLY A 111 6.82 -4.98 -4.08
N ILE A 112 7.14 -6.00 -3.30
CA ILE A 112 8.36 -6.12 -2.49
C ILE A 112 9.02 -7.47 -2.72
N GLY A 113 10.32 -7.46 -2.97
CA GLY A 113 11.11 -8.67 -3.18
C GLY A 113 10.75 -9.37 -4.49
N ARG A 114 10.64 -10.68 -4.48
CA ARG A 114 10.45 -11.51 -5.68
C ARG A 114 9.18 -11.20 -6.47
N ILE A 115 8.16 -10.61 -5.84
CA ILE A 115 6.94 -10.24 -6.57
C ILE A 115 7.20 -9.16 -7.61
N CYS A 116 8.27 -8.36 -7.46
CA CYS A 116 8.65 -7.33 -8.41
C CYS A 116 8.85 -7.86 -9.83
N ASP A 117 9.37 -9.09 -9.96
CA ASP A 117 9.61 -9.75 -11.26
C ASP A 117 8.29 -10.13 -11.95
N ASN A 118 7.24 -10.33 -11.17
CA ASN A 118 5.91 -10.68 -11.65
C ASN A 118 5.04 -9.45 -11.96
N ILE A 119 5.49 -8.24 -11.63
CA ILE A 119 4.76 -7.01 -11.96
C ILE A 119 4.95 -6.69 -13.44
N SER A 120 3.94 -7.01 -14.25
CA SER A 120 3.95 -6.79 -15.70
C SER A 120 3.52 -5.38 -16.10
N CYS A 121 2.68 -4.73 -15.30
CA CYS A 121 2.21 -3.39 -15.58
C CYS A 121 1.80 -2.68 -14.28
N LYS A 122 1.77 -1.35 -14.30
CA LYS A 122 1.33 -0.53 -13.19
C LYS A 122 0.74 0.79 -13.69
N GLY A 123 -0.11 1.40 -12.92
CA GLY A 123 -0.70 2.70 -13.27
C GLY A 123 -1.24 3.43 -12.06
N ALA A 124 -1.45 4.71 -12.26
CA ALA A 124 -1.97 5.63 -11.26
C ALA A 124 -3.10 6.47 -11.85
N ASP A 125 -3.80 7.15 -10.98
CA ASP A 125 -4.89 8.04 -11.30
C ASP A 125 -4.48 9.09 -12.34
N HIS A 126 -5.04 8.99 -13.54
CA HIS A 126 -4.79 9.91 -14.65
C HIS A 126 -5.54 11.24 -14.49
N THR A 127 -6.59 11.29 -13.66
CA THR A 127 -7.34 12.52 -13.37
C THR A 127 -6.53 13.51 -12.53
N GLY A 128 -5.45 13.06 -11.91
CA GLY A 128 -4.61 13.88 -11.04
C GLY A 128 -5.17 14.09 -9.64
N LEU A 129 -6.24 13.39 -9.25
CA LEU A 129 -6.82 13.51 -7.92
C LEU A 129 -6.16 12.60 -6.88
N GLY A 130 -5.26 11.72 -7.32
CA GLY A 130 -4.55 10.80 -6.43
C GLY A 130 -5.42 9.72 -5.80
N ARG A 131 -6.54 9.35 -6.45
CA ARG A 131 -7.58 8.50 -5.87
C ARG A 131 -7.35 7.01 -6.02
N TRP A 132 -6.52 6.59 -6.97
CA TRP A 132 -6.25 5.18 -7.20
C TRP A 132 -4.86 4.93 -7.77
N ALA A 133 -4.36 3.74 -7.48
CA ALA A 133 -3.12 3.19 -8.00
C ALA A 133 -3.29 1.67 -8.16
N TRP A 134 -2.63 1.06 -9.13
CA TRP A 134 -2.75 -0.38 -9.35
C TRP A 134 -1.46 -1.03 -9.87
N LEU A 135 -1.35 -2.33 -9.60
CA LEU A 135 -0.35 -3.23 -10.16
C LEU A 135 -1.03 -4.39 -10.87
N ARG A 136 -0.44 -4.87 -11.96
CA ARG A 136 -0.80 -6.15 -12.57
C ARG A 136 0.30 -7.17 -12.31
N LEU A 137 -0.07 -8.24 -11.64
CA LEU A 137 0.79 -9.38 -11.32
C LEU A 137 0.55 -10.49 -12.35
N GLY A 138 1.62 -11.05 -12.89
CA GLY A 138 1.54 -12.08 -13.92
C GLY A 138 1.37 -11.52 -15.33
N LYS A 139 1.22 -12.42 -16.30
CA LYS A 139 1.09 -12.11 -17.74
C LYS A 139 -0.11 -12.84 -18.33
N GLY A 140 -0.63 -12.28 -19.45
CA GLY A 140 -1.72 -12.90 -20.19
C GLY A 140 -2.98 -13.13 -19.36
N ASN A 141 -3.65 -14.24 -19.60
CA ASN A 141 -4.94 -14.59 -18.98
C ASN A 141 -4.82 -15.02 -17.50
N THR A 142 -3.62 -15.28 -17.01
CA THR A 142 -3.37 -15.64 -15.61
C THR A 142 -2.97 -14.44 -14.74
N SER A 143 -3.13 -13.23 -15.26
CA SER A 143 -2.76 -12.02 -14.51
C SER A 143 -3.84 -11.59 -13.53
N THR A 144 -3.41 -11.06 -12.40
CA THR A 144 -4.27 -10.46 -11.37
C THR A 144 -3.97 -8.97 -11.25
N ARG A 145 -4.99 -8.14 -11.18
CA ARG A 145 -4.85 -6.71 -10.91
C ARG A 145 -5.20 -6.42 -9.46
N VAL A 146 -4.29 -5.78 -8.77
CA VAL A 146 -4.49 -5.27 -7.40
C VAL A 146 -4.62 -3.75 -7.48
N ILE A 147 -5.69 -3.21 -6.94
CA ILE A 147 -6.01 -1.78 -6.99
C ILE A 147 -6.10 -1.26 -5.57
N SER A 148 -5.39 -0.18 -5.29
CA SER A 148 -5.56 0.66 -4.10
C SER A 148 -6.39 1.87 -4.50
N SER A 149 -7.51 2.09 -3.83
CA SER A 149 -8.39 3.23 -4.13
C SER A 149 -8.81 3.98 -2.86
N TYR A 150 -9.06 5.26 -3.02
CA TYR A 150 -9.51 6.18 -2.00
C TYR A 150 -10.71 6.98 -2.50
N LEU A 151 -11.81 6.87 -1.78
CA LEU A 151 -12.98 7.73 -1.99
C LEU A 151 -13.03 8.77 -0.88
N PRO A 152 -12.93 10.08 -1.21
CA PRO A 152 -13.05 11.12 -0.22
C PRO A 152 -14.39 11.04 0.47
N HIS A 153 -14.40 11.06 1.78
CA HIS A 153 -15.62 11.07 2.56
C HIS A 153 -16.31 12.43 2.45
N LYS A 154 -17.63 12.43 2.20
CA LYS A 154 -18.43 13.65 2.35
C LYS A 154 -18.51 13.99 3.85
N PRO A 155 -18.31 15.26 4.24
CA PRO A 155 -18.49 15.68 5.64
C PRO A 155 -19.87 15.25 6.15
N GLY A 156 -19.94 14.57 7.29
CA GLY A 156 -21.20 14.19 7.95
C GLY A 156 -21.51 12.70 8.10
N ARG A 157 -20.67 11.78 7.61
CA ARG A 157 -20.84 10.34 7.86
C ARG A 157 -19.70 9.78 8.71
N THR A 158 -20.06 9.01 9.72
CA THR A 158 -19.11 8.34 10.65
C THR A 158 -18.19 7.37 9.90
N GLN A 159 -16.91 7.53 10.07
CA GLN A 159 -15.90 6.67 9.43
C GLN A 159 -15.93 5.25 9.99
N THR A 160 -16.18 4.28 9.15
CA THR A 160 -15.89 2.88 9.45
C THR A 160 -14.47 2.59 8.99
N ARG A 161 -13.55 2.33 9.92
CA ARG A 161 -12.16 1.93 9.61
C ARG A 161 -12.17 0.53 9.02
N ALA A 162 -12.00 0.39 7.74
CA ALA A 162 -11.74 -0.90 7.11
C ALA A 162 -10.23 -1.17 7.13
N LYS A 163 -9.79 -2.13 7.93
CA LYS A 163 -8.48 -2.78 7.80
C LYS A 163 -8.73 -4.14 7.19
N LEU A 164 -8.26 -4.35 5.98
CA LEU A 164 -8.40 -5.62 5.28
C LEU A 164 -7.01 -6.24 5.05
N LEU A 165 -6.75 -7.37 5.66
CA LEU A 165 -5.65 -8.25 5.33
C LEU A 165 -6.22 -9.44 4.55
N TRP A 166 -5.82 -9.59 3.31
CA TRP A 166 -6.29 -10.68 2.46
C TRP A 166 -5.14 -11.59 2.04
N THR A 167 -5.38 -12.88 2.09
CA THR A 167 -4.49 -13.89 1.51
C THR A 167 -5.24 -14.51 0.33
N TYR A 168 -4.65 -14.48 -0.86
CA TYR A 168 -5.34 -14.88 -2.08
C TYR A 168 -4.55 -15.85 -2.95
N ARG A 169 -5.27 -16.75 -3.63
CA ARG A 169 -4.75 -17.66 -4.65
C ARG A 169 -4.89 -17.01 -6.04
N VAL A 170 -3.82 -17.08 -6.84
CA VAL A 170 -3.75 -16.47 -8.18
C VAL A 170 -4.89 -16.98 -9.08
N GLY A 171 -5.67 -16.09 -9.67
CA GLY A 171 -6.71 -16.42 -10.67
C GLY A 171 -7.89 -15.46 -10.79
N THR A 172 -8.01 -14.42 -9.99
CA THR A 172 -9.18 -13.53 -9.98
C THR A 172 -8.80 -12.07 -9.74
N THR A 173 -9.63 -11.14 -10.21
CA THR A 173 -9.45 -9.70 -9.95
C THR A 173 -9.89 -9.38 -8.53
N ILE A 174 -9.01 -8.72 -7.75
CA ILE A 174 -9.32 -8.20 -6.41
C ILE A 174 -9.42 -6.68 -6.52
N THR A 175 -10.59 -6.14 -6.22
CA THR A 175 -10.79 -4.72 -6.03
C THR A 175 -10.90 -4.47 -4.53
N LEU A 176 -9.97 -3.68 -3.97
CA LEU A 176 -10.01 -3.20 -2.60
C LEU A 176 -10.56 -1.77 -2.63
N LEU A 177 -11.73 -1.58 -2.06
CA LEU A 177 -12.42 -0.28 -1.94
C LEU A 177 -12.12 0.38 -0.61
#